data_1d8b21eadb75f5643a67016283fb14d4
#
_entry.id   1d8b21eadb75f5643a67016283fb14d4
#
_cell.length_a   1.000
_cell.length_b   1.000
_cell.length_c   1.000
_cell.angle_alpha   90.00
_cell.angle_beta   90.00
_cell.angle_gamma   90.00
#
_symmetry.space_group_name_H-M   'P 1'
#
loop_
_entity.id
_entity.type
_entity.pdbx_description
1 polymer ?
#
loop_
_entity_poly.entity_id
_entity_poly.type
_entity_poly.pdbx_seq_one_letter_code
_entity_poly.pdbx_strand_id
1 'polypeptide(L)'
;MYAIVAVDKNWAIGREGDQLCYIPADLKRFQKLTTGHAVLVGRKTLATFPGGRPLKNRRNIILSSRKDFATEGGEVFPSLEEALAAAPEDTFVIVGESVYRVTLDRCDTAYVTKIQKAFPADCYFPNLDADQAWQATEEEGPFTHEGLTYTYVTYRRIR
;
A
#
# COMPACT_ATOMS: atom_id res chain seq x y z
N MET A 1 1.66 9.41 8.52
CA MET A 1 1.88 8.28 7.63
C MET A 1 0.99 8.39 6.39
N TYR A 2 1.40 7.73 5.34
CA TYR A 2 0.67 7.73 4.08
C TYR A 2 0.33 6.29 3.71
N ALA A 3 -0.91 6.06 3.26
CA ALA A 3 -1.27 4.80 2.62
C ALA A 3 -1.06 4.93 1.12
N ILE A 4 -0.60 3.87 0.46
CA ILE A 4 -0.47 3.82 -0.99
C ILE A 4 -0.99 2.47 -1.48
N VAL A 5 -1.94 2.48 -2.40
CA VAL A 5 -2.65 1.25 -2.79
C VAL A 5 -3.30 1.39 -4.17
N ALA A 6 -3.42 0.28 -4.87
CA ALA A 6 -4.25 0.17 -6.08
C ALA A 6 -5.48 -0.66 -5.75
N VAL A 7 -6.66 -0.16 -6.07
CA VAL A 7 -7.94 -0.82 -5.78
C VAL A 7 -8.76 -0.97 -7.07
N ASP A 8 -9.60 -2.00 -7.11
CA ASP A 8 -10.58 -2.16 -8.18
C ASP A 8 -11.89 -1.42 -7.84
N LYS A 9 -12.94 -1.63 -8.62
CA LYS A 9 -14.26 -1.01 -8.41
C LYS A 9 -14.85 -1.30 -7.04
N ASN A 10 -14.49 -2.43 -6.44
CA ASN A 10 -15.02 -2.88 -5.16
C ASN A 10 -14.03 -2.67 -4.01
N TRP A 11 -12.99 -1.85 -4.23
CA TRP A 11 -11.90 -1.62 -3.27
C TRP A 11 -11.12 -2.88 -2.95
N ALA A 12 -11.11 -3.85 -3.89
CA ALA A 12 -10.28 -5.03 -3.80
C ALA A 12 -8.81 -4.69 -4.08
N ILE A 13 -7.89 -5.35 -3.38
CA ILE A 13 -6.45 -5.08 -3.50
C ILE A 13 -5.64 -6.32 -3.86
N GLY A 14 -6.20 -7.51 -3.75
CA GLY A 14 -5.42 -8.71 -4.06
C GLY A 14 -6.23 -9.98 -4.04
N ARG A 15 -5.59 -11.03 -4.53
CA ARG A 15 -6.09 -12.40 -4.52
C ARG A 15 -4.94 -13.37 -4.35
N GLU A 16 -5.10 -14.33 -3.46
CA GLU A 16 -4.10 -15.39 -3.21
C GLU A 16 -2.70 -14.84 -2.94
N GLY A 17 -2.63 -13.71 -2.23
CA GLY A 17 -1.37 -13.10 -1.82
C GLY A 17 -0.69 -12.24 -2.88
N ASP A 18 -1.33 -12.01 -4.04
CA ASP A 18 -0.77 -11.23 -5.12
C ASP A 18 -1.69 -10.07 -5.52
N GLN A 19 -1.15 -9.11 -6.27
CA GLN A 19 -1.92 -7.99 -6.77
C GLN A 19 -2.88 -8.43 -7.89
N LEU A 20 -3.94 -7.65 -8.11
CA LEU A 20 -5.00 -7.99 -9.06
C LEU A 20 -4.58 -7.86 -10.51
N CYS A 21 -3.71 -6.89 -10.81
CA CYS A 21 -3.23 -6.63 -12.15
C CYS A 21 -1.90 -5.88 -12.10
N TYR A 22 -1.27 -5.75 -13.26
CA TYR A 22 0.02 -5.07 -13.39
C TYR A 22 -0.13 -3.88 -14.34
N ILE A 23 0.17 -2.69 -13.82
CA ILE A 23 0.17 -1.45 -14.60
C ILE A 23 1.54 -0.79 -14.44
N PRO A 24 2.40 -0.82 -15.49
CA PRO A 24 3.76 -0.29 -15.38
C PRO A 24 3.85 1.18 -14.94
N ALA A 25 2.94 2.03 -15.41
CA ALA A 25 2.92 3.44 -15.01
C ALA A 25 2.61 3.61 -13.53
N ASP A 26 1.75 2.76 -12.97
CA ASP A 26 1.45 2.76 -11.55
C ASP A 26 2.65 2.34 -10.72
N LEU A 27 3.40 1.34 -11.16
CA LEU A 27 4.62 0.92 -10.50
C LEU A 27 5.68 2.03 -10.50
N LYS A 28 5.82 2.77 -11.61
CA LYS A 28 6.74 3.91 -11.69
C LYS A 28 6.33 5.02 -10.73
N ARG A 29 5.03 5.30 -10.63
CA ARG A 29 4.49 6.29 -9.68
C ARG A 29 4.77 5.88 -8.23
N PHE A 30 4.55 4.61 -7.91
CA PHE A 30 4.84 4.04 -6.61
C PHE A 30 6.31 4.22 -6.24
N GLN A 31 7.22 3.89 -7.15
CA GLN A 31 8.65 4.06 -6.95
C GLN A 31 9.01 5.53 -6.72
N LYS A 32 8.45 6.42 -7.51
CA LYS A 32 8.71 7.87 -7.41
C LYS A 32 8.25 8.43 -6.06
N LEU A 33 7.07 8.03 -5.60
CA LEU A 33 6.52 8.53 -4.33
C LEU A 33 7.25 7.97 -3.12
N THR A 34 7.67 6.71 -3.15
CA THR A 34 8.22 6.03 -1.99
C THR A 34 9.75 6.12 -1.86
N THR A 35 10.47 6.38 -2.94
CA THR A 35 11.94 6.46 -2.91
C THR A 35 12.40 7.55 -1.94
N GLY A 36 13.34 7.21 -1.06
CA GLY A 36 13.84 8.12 -0.03
C GLY A 36 13.02 8.12 1.26
N HIS A 37 11.93 7.36 1.30
CA HIS A 37 11.06 7.24 2.48
C HIS A 37 11.20 5.87 3.13
N ALA A 38 10.69 5.75 4.36
CA ALA A 38 10.49 4.44 4.95
C ALA A 38 9.20 3.83 4.39
N VAL A 39 9.18 2.50 4.26
CA VAL A 39 8.01 1.74 3.86
C VAL A 39 7.72 0.69 4.92
N LEU A 40 6.44 0.53 5.27
CA LEU A 40 5.98 -0.47 6.22
C LEU A 40 5.25 -1.56 5.46
N VAL A 41 5.72 -2.80 5.59
CA VAL A 41 5.20 -3.93 4.80
C VAL A 41 5.15 -5.19 5.67
N GLY A 42 4.16 -6.04 5.43
CA GLY A 42 4.11 -7.37 6.07
C GLY A 42 5.00 -8.38 5.35
N ARG A 43 5.43 -9.40 6.07
CA ARG A 43 6.30 -10.46 5.53
C ARG A 43 5.73 -11.15 4.29
N LYS A 44 4.43 -11.44 4.30
CA LYS A 44 3.79 -12.11 3.16
C LYS A 44 3.83 -11.28 1.90
N THR A 45 3.68 -9.97 2.05
CA THR A 45 3.73 -9.04 0.92
C THR A 45 5.17 -8.86 0.42
N LEU A 46 6.14 -8.83 1.33
CA LEU A 46 7.54 -8.81 0.95
C LEU A 46 7.88 -9.95 0.00
N ALA A 47 7.32 -11.13 0.23
CA ALA A 47 7.54 -12.31 -0.62
C ALA A 47 7.04 -12.12 -2.05
N THR A 48 6.13 -11.16 -2.29
CA THR A 48 5.62 -10.86 -3.64
C THR A 48 6.50 -9.87 -4.41
N PHE A 49 7.47 -9.23 -3.75
CA PHE A 49 8.39 -8.30 -4.40
C PHE A 49 9.41 -9.08 -5.23
N PRO A 50 10.04 -8.43 -6.23
CA PRO A 50 11.04 -9.10 -7.08
C PRO A 50 12.13 -9.77 -6.24
N GLY A 51 12.28 -11.10 -6.41
CA GLY A 51 13.21 -11.88 -5.62
C GLY A 51 12.90 -12.01 -4.15
N GLY A 52 11.70 -11.59 -3.71
CA GLY A 52 11.31 -11.57 -2.29
C GLY A 52 12.17 -10.64 -1.46
N ARG A 53 12.73 -9.60 -2.05
CA ARG A 53 13.69 -8.69 -1.42
C ARG A 53 13.09 -7.34 -1.07
N PRO A 54 13.62 -6.69 -0.01
CA PRO A 54 13.24 -5.31 0.31
C PRO A 54 13.50 -4.36 -0.85
N LEU A 55 12.74 -3.28 -0.89
CA LEU A 55 12.82 -2.27 -1.95
C LEU A 55 14.09 -1.44 -1.81
N LYS A 56 14.75 -1.16 -2.95
CA LYS A 56 15.97 -0.36 -2.97
C LYS A 56 15.67 1.12 -2.69
N ASN A 57 16.65 1.81 -2.09
CA ASN A 57 16.58 3.25 -1.81
C ASN A 57 15.43 3.65 -0.88
N ARG A 58 15.00 2.72 -0.04
CA ARG A 58 13.96 2.92 0.95
C ARG A 58 14.34 2.19 2.24
N ARG A 59 13.93 2.75 3.36
CA ARG A 59 14.05 2.06 4.64
C ARG A 59 12.88 1.08 4.73
N ASN A 60 13.17 -0.21 4.76
CA ASN A 60 12.15 -1.25 4.78
C ASN A 60 11.88 -1.70 6.21
N ILE A 61 10.69 -1.38 6.72
CA ILE A 61 10.22 -1.78 8.03
C ILE A 61 9.26 -2.95 7.81
N ILE A 62 9.67 -4.14 8.27
CA ILE A 62 8.97 -5.38 7.94
C ILE A 62 8.32 -5.94 9.19
N LEU A 63 7.01 -6.18 9.11
CA LEU A 63 6.25 -6.78 10.20
C LEU A 63 6.21 -8.29 10.00
N SER A 64 6.73 -9.04 10.98
CA SER A 64 6.70 -10.50 10.97
C SER A 64 6.64 -11.04 12.39
N SER A 65 5.69 -11.94 12.64
CA SER A 65 5.61 -12.66 13.91
C SER A 65 6.57 -13.86 13.97
N ARG A 66 7.22 -14.21 12.86
CA ARG A 66 8.19 -15.31 12.81
C ARG A 66 9.51 -14.85 13.41
N LYS A 67 9.91 -15.50 14.51
CA LYS A 67 11.13 -15.13 15.23
C LYS A 67 12.42 -15.40 14.46
N ASP A 68 12.39 -16.36 13.54
CA ASP A 68 13.53 -16.78 12.76
C ASP A 68 13.63 -16.04 11.40
N PHE A 69 12.70 -15.14 11.14
CA PHE A 69 12.69 -14.40 9.87
C PHE A 69 13.66 -13.22 9.91
N ALA A 70 14.53 -13.17 8.93
CA ALA A 70 15.44 -12.06 8.70
C ALA A 70 15.65 -11.89 7.20
N THR A 71 15.92 -10.66 6.76
CA THR A 71 16.20 -10.37 5.36
C THR A 71 17.21 -9.25 5.26
N GLU A 72 18.14 -9.36 4.31
CA GLU A 72 19.12 -8.32 4.06
C GLU A 72 18.43 -7.08 3.48
N GLY A 73 18.75 -5.93 4.02
CA GLY A 73 18.18 -4.64 3.55
C GLY A 73 16.88 -4.26 4.23
N GLY A 74 16.41 -5.04 5.20
CA GLY A 74 15.18 -4.75 5.93
C GLY A 74 15.36 -4.81 7.43
N GLU A 75 14.49 -4.13 8.16
CA GLU A 75 14.41 -4.18 9.62
C GLU A 75 13.13 -4.92 9.99
N VAL A 76 13.27 -6.04 10.69
CA VAL A 76 12.14 -6.90 11.04
C VAL A 76 11.67 -6.63 12.46
N PHE A 77 10.38 -6.43 12.62
CA PHE A 77 9.74 -6.18 13.91
C PHE A 77 8.69 -7.25 14.18
N PRO A 78 8.64 -7.77 15.43
CA PRO A 78 7.72 -8.87 15.76
C PRO A 78 6.28 -8.41 15.98
N SER A 79 6.06 -7.11 16.21
CA SER A 79 4.72 -6.56 16.43
C SER A 79 4.52 -5.27 15.68
N LEU A 80 3.26 -4.97 15.38
CA LEU A 80 2.91 -3.70 14.73
C LEU A 80 3.26 -2.51 15.62
N GLU A 81 3.06 -2.63 16.93
CA GLU A 81 3.38 -1.56 17.88
C GLU A 81 4.87 -1.18 17.81
N GLU A 82 5.77 -2.16 17.81
CA GLU A 82 7.20 -1.90 17.70
C GLU A 82 7.57 -1.32 16.32
N ALA A 83 6.96 -1.84 15.26
CA ALA A 83 7.19 -1.31 13.91
C ALA A 83 6.75 0.15 13.80
N LEU A 84 5.59 0.49 14.34
CA LEU A 84 5.07 1.86 14.32
C LEU A 84 5.92 2.81 15.17
N ALA A 85 6.46 2.32 16.28
CA ALA A 85 7.35 3.12 17.13
C ALA A 85 8.64 3.49 16.40
N ALA A 86 9.12 2.63 15.51
CA ALA A 86 10.33 2.87 14.72
C ALA A 86 10.08 3.66 13.44
N ALA A 87 8.82 3.73 12.97
CA ALA A 87 8.48 4.33 11.70
C ALA A 87 8.41 5.86 11.77
N PRO A 88 9.12 6.57 10.87
CA PRO A 88 8.98 8.04 10.75
C PRO A 88 7.55 8.44 10.37
N GLU A 89 7.22 9.71 10.58
CA GLU A 89 5.88 10.25 10.25
C GLU A 89 5.56 10.20 8.76
N ASP A 90 6.58 10.25 7.90
CA ASP A 90 6.44 10.21 6.45
C ASP A 90 6.56 8.81 5.86
N THR A 91 6.35 7.78 6.66
CA THR A 91 6.36 6.38 6.22
C THR A 91 5.17 6.06 5.34
N PHE A 92 5.41 5.34 4.26
CA PHE A 92 4.36 4.80 3.40
C PHE A 92 3.99 3.40 3.87
N VAL A 93 2.69 3.19 4.11
CA VAL A 93 2.15 1.87 4.41
C VAL A 93 1.83 1.18 3.09
N ILE A 94 2.52 0.07 2.85
CA ILE A 94 2.36 -0.72 1.65
C ILE A 94 1.75 -2.05 2.04
N VAL A 95 0.63 -2.37 1.49
CA VAL A 95 0.05 -3.68 1.38
C VAL A 95 -0.13 -4.57 2.61
N GLY A 96 -1.18 -5.34 2.49
CA GLY A 96 -1.74 -6.25 3.48
C GLY A 96 -2.99 -5.66 4.08
N GLU A 97 -4.12 -6.32 3.87
CA GLU A 97 -5.41 -5.85 4.36
C GLU A 97 -5.36 -5.60 5.87
N SER A 98 -4.77 -6.53 6.63
CA SER A 98 -4.67 -6.40 8.08
C SER A 98 -3.82 -5.20 8.51
N VAL A 99 -2.74 -4.92 7.79
CA VAL A 99 -1.86 -3.78 8.10
C VAL A 99 -2.58 -2.46 7.80
N TYR A 100 -3.26 -2.36 6.67
CA TYR A 100 -4.03 -1.15 6.35
C TYR A 100 -5.12 -0.87 7.39
N ARG A 101 -5.87 -1.88 7.80
CA ARG A 101 -6.97 -1.70 8.75
C ARG A 101 -6.50 -1.12 10.08
N VAL A 102 -5.36 -1.57 10.58
CA VAL A 102 -4.85 -1.10 11.89
C VAL A 102 -4.02 0.17 11.79
N THR A 103 -3.47 0.50 10.62
CA THR A 103 -2.62 1.69 10.44
C THR A 103 -3.37 2.88 9.86
N LEU A 104 -4.54 2.68 9.28
CA LEU A 104 -5.27 3.75 8.60
C LEU A 104 -5.57 4.94 9.52
N ASP A 105 -5.81 4.70 10.81
CA ASP A 105 -6.04 5.75 11.79
C ASP A 105 -4.81 6.65 12.00
N ARG A 106 -3.64 6.18 11.66
CA ARG A 106 -2.39 6.95 11.73
C ARG A 106 -2.03 7.63 10.43
N CYS A 107 -2.78 7.36 9.37
CA CYS A 107 -2.56 7.97 8.07
C CYS A 107 -3.40 9.24 7.94
N ASP A 108 -2.79 10.30 7.40
CA ASP A 108 -3.49 11.54 7.06
C ASP A 108 -3.73 11.68 5.57
N THR A 109 -3.07 10.86 4.77
CA THR A 109 -3.15 10.90 3.31
C THR A 109 -3.14 9.48 2.76
N ALA A 110 -3.97 9.23 1.76
CA ALA A 110 -3.98 7.96 1.02
C ALA A 110 -3.87 8.24 -0.47
N TYR A 111 -2.86 7.64 -1.09
CA TYR A 111 -2.67 7.70 -2.55
C TYR A 111 -3.28 6.44 -3.15
N VAL A 112 -4.41 6.59 -3.82
CA VAL A 112 -5.19 5.46 -4.31
C VAL A 112 -5.23 5.46 -5.84
N THR A 113 -4.83 4.34 -6.45
CA THR A 113 -5.04 4.11 -7.87
C THR A 113 -6.35 3.34 -8.02
N LYS A 114 -7.36 3.98 -8.62
CA LYS A 114 -8.69 3.39 -8.81
C LYS A 114 -8.79 2.78 -10.20
N ILE A 115 -8.92 1.46 -10.27
CA ILE A 115 -9.00 0.71 -11.51
C ILE A 115 -10.47 0.45 -11.83
N GLN A 116 -10.89 0.83 -13.05
CA GLN A 116 -12.30 0.76 -13.47
C GLN A 116 -12.66 -0.63 -13.97
N LYS A 117 -12.44 -1.65 -13.13
CA LYS A 117 -12.80 -3.03 -13.39
C LYS A 117 -12.96 -3.76 -12.07
N ALA A 118 -13.85 -4.75 -12.02
CA ALA A 118 -13.97 -5.63 -10.86
C ALA A 118 -13.22 -6.93 -11.14
N PHE A 119 -12.40 -7.36 -10.18
CA PHE A 119 -11.60 -8.59 -10.27
C PHE A 119 -12.08 -9.59 -9.22
N PRO A 120 -11.94 -10.90 -9.46
CA PRO A 120 -12.04 -11.88 -8.38
C PRO A 120 -10.98 -11.55 -7.32
N ALA A 121 -11.39 -11.43 -6.05
CA ALA A 121 -10.49 -10.96 -5.00
C ALA A 121 -10.83 -11.59 -3.66
N ASP A 122 -9.86 -11.62 -2.75
CA ASP A 122 -10.04 -12.09 -1.37
C ASP A 122 -9.54 -11.07 -0.34
N CYS A 123 -8.90 -9.99 -0.78
CA CYS A 123 -8.41 -8.91 0.09
C CYS A 123 -8.93 -7.57 -0.37
N TYR A 124 -9.31 -6.71 0.59
CA TYR A 124 -9.92 -5.41 0.32
C TYR A 124 -9.29 -4.31 1.15
N PHE A 125 -9.27 -3.11 0.59
CA PHE A 125 -8.93 -1.88 1.30
C PHE A 125 -10.24 -1.22 1.77
N PRO A 126 -10.25 -0.57 2.95
CA PRO A 126 -11.45 0.13 3.40
C PRO A 126 -11.93 1.16 2.36
N ASN A 127 -13.22 1.20 2.10
CA ASN A 127 -13.80 2.12 1.13
C ASN A 127 -13.79 3.55 1.66
N LEU A 128 -12.84 4.36 1.23
CA LEU A 128 -12.68 5.74 1.69
C LEU A 128 -13.78 6.66 1.17
N ASP A 129 -14.45 6.30 0.07
CA ASP A 129 -15.57 7.08 -0.44
C ASP A 129 -16.81 6.97 0.48
N ALA A 130 -16.90 5.89 1.25
CA ALA A 130 -17.97 5.67 2.21
C ALA A 130 -17.61 6.14 3.62
N ASP A 131 -16.38 6.60 3.85
CA ASP A 131 -15.88 7.00 5.16
C ASP A 131 -15.89 8.54 5.27
N GLN A 132 -16.71 9.07 6.18
CA GLN A 132 -16.84 10.51 6.40
C GLN A 132 -15.58 11.17 6.95
N ALA A 133 -14.63 10.40 7.47
CA ALA A 133 -13.35 10.91 7.96
C ALA A 133 -12.38 11.24 6.83
N TRP A 134 -12.67 10.84 5.61
CA TRP A 134 -11.80 11.02 4.46
C TRP A 134 -12.48 11.79 3.33
N GLN A 135 -11.68 12.57 2.59
CA GLN A 135 -12.17 13.34 1.45
C GLN A 135 -11.18 13.20 0.29
N ALA A 136 -11.70 12.94 -0.91
CA ALA A 136 -10.91 13.01 -2.14
C ALA A 136 -10.58 14.47 -2.43
N THR A 137 -9.28 14.80 -2.50
CA THR A 137 -8.81 16.18 -2.67
C THR A 137 -8.19 16.44 -4.02
N GLU A 138 -7.64 15.41 -4.67
CA GLU A 138 -7.00 15.52 -5.97
C GLU A 138 -7.34 14.29 -6.80
N GLU A 139 -7.49 14.49 -8.10
CA GLU A 139 -7.76 13.42 -9.05
C GLU A 139 -6.98 13.69 -10.33
N GLU A 140 -6.30 12.65 -10.84
CA GLU A 140 -5.50 12.72 -12.04
C GLU A 140 -5.83 11.56 -12.97
N GLY A 141 -6.12 11.86 -14.22
CA GLY A 141 -6.52 10.87 -15.22
C GLY A 141 -7.89 11.19 -15.80
N PRO A 142 -8.60 10.22 -16.41
CA PRO A 142 -8.25 8.79 -16.46
C PRO A 142 -7.13 8.46 -17.44
N PHE A 143 -6.45 7.35 -17.15
CA PHE A 143 -5.41 6.77 -18.01
C PHE A 143 -5.83 5.35 -18.41
N THR A 144 -5.21 4.82 -19.46
CA THR A 144 -5.49 3.45 -19.92
C THR A 144 -4.21 2.65 -20.11
N HIS A 145 -4.30 1.35 -19.83
CA HIS A 145 -3.24 0.39 -20.11
C HIS A 145 -3.88 -0.95 -20.46
N GLU A 146 -3.64 -1.44 -21.67
CA GLU A 146 -4.18 -2.73 -22.15
C GLU A 146 -5.68 -2.91 -21.87
N GLY A 147 -6.46 -1.88 -22.16
CA GLY A 147 -7.91 -1.90 -21.96
C GLY A 147 -8.38 -1.62 -20.53
N LEU A 148 -7.46 -1.45 -19.59
CA LEU A 148 -7.80 -1.05 -18.23
C LEU A 148 -7.76 0.46 -18.11
N THR A 149 -8.84 1.03 -17.58
CA THR A 149 -8.89 2.46 -17.25
C THR A 149 -8.64 2.64 -15.77
N TYR A 150 -7.77 3.57 -15.42
CA TYR A 150 -7.45 3.85 -14.03
C TYR A 150 -7.28 5.35 -13.78
N THR A 151 -7.48 5.76 -12.53
CA THR A 151 -7.41 7.15 -12.09
C THR A 151 -6.64 7.21 -10.80
N TYR A 152 -5.77 8.20 -10.63
CA TYR A 152 -5.08 8.46 -9.38
C TYR A 152 -5.91 9.42 -8.54
N VAL A 153 -6.24 9.02 -7.31
CA VAL A 153 -7.01 9.85 -6.39
C VAL A 153 -6.24 10.00 -5.08
N THR A 154 -6.09 11.21 -4.62
CA THR A 154 -5.50 11.50 -3.32
C THR A 154 -6.63 11.79 -2.35
N TYR A 155 -6.65 11.04 -1.25
CA TYR A 155 -7.59 11.24 -0.14
C TYR A 155 -6.84 11.85 1.05
N ARG A 156 -7.50 12.79 1.73
CA ARG A 156 -6.97 13.38 2.95
C ARG A 156 -7.96 13.18 4.09
N ARG A 157 -7.42 12.98 5.27
CA ARG A 157 -8.24 12.87 6.48
C ARG A 157 -8.75 14.26 6.88
N ILE A 158 -10.03 14.33 7.16
CA ILE A 158 -10.69 15.59 7.57
C ILE A 158 -11.24 15.52 8.99
N ARG A 159 -11.15 14.36 9.65
CA ARG A 159 -11.62 14.19 11.03
C ARG A 159 -10.63 13.41 11.89
#